data_c1efc85b051113a080f85270556911cc
#
_entry.id   c1efc85b051113a080f85270556911cc
#
_cell.length_a   1.000
_cell.length_b   1.000
_cell.length_c   1.000
_cell.angle_alpha   90.00
_cell.angle_beta   90.00
_cell.angle_gamma   90.00
#
_symmetry.space_group_name_H-M   'P 1'
#
loop_
_entity.id
_entity.type
_entity.pdbx_description
1 polymer ?
#
loop_
_entity_poly.entity_id
_entity_poly.type
_entity_poly.pdbx_seq_one_letter_code
_entity_poly.pdbx_strand_id
1 'polypeptide(L)'
;MTNLPQGWEVKKLGDIAEIQIGKTPSRNNIDFFQGENIWLSIRDLKSKFVSSSSEKISNEAISKTNMKVVPKGTLLMSFKLTLGKTAFAECDLYTNEAIAAIFIKNKNINKYFLDYVLKFTDLEKYVDNAVKGKTLNKQKLKQIEILLPKNIKEQERIVGILDENFAKIDENIKILEQDLLNLDELMQSALQKAFNPLKDNAKENYKLPQGWEWKSLGEIANTSSGGTPSRNKKEYWENGNIKWLKSGELNDGYIDFIEENITEEAIKNSSAKIFQKGTLLIAMYGATAGKLGILNLDSTTNQAICAFLHKDKNIKFLEKFLFYFLFFLRDKIIKDSFGGAQPNINQTYIKNLQIPLPPIKEQEQIASHLDELSSHVKNLKQNYQAQIKDLQELKNSLLDK
;
A
#
# COMPACT_ATOMS: atom_id res chain seq x y z
N MET A 1 -33.05 -27.73 2.27
CA MET A 1 -33.59 -26.91 1.16
C MET A 1 -33.93 -25.57 1.78
N THR A 2 -33.18 -24.53 1.50
CA THR A 2 -33.54 -23.16 1.91
C THR A 2 -34.78 -22.76 1.14
N ASN A 3 -35.86 -22.43 1.84
CA ASN A 3 -37.08 -21.92 1.20
C ASN A 3 -36.71 -20.61 0.45
N LEU A 4 -36.85 -20.62 -0.87
CA LEU A 4 -36.68 -19.43 -1.69
C LEU A 4 -37.68 -18.36 -1.25
N PRO A 5 -37.31 -17.07 -1.26
CA PRO A 5 -38.25 -15.97 -1.04
C PRO A 5 -39.40 -16.05 -2.05
N GLN A 6 -40.61 -15.64 -1.63
CA GLN A 6 -41.75 -15.63 -2.52
C GLN A 6 -41.48 -14.77 -3.77
N GLY A 7 -41.76 -15.31 -4.95
CA GLY A 7 -41.50 -14.61 -6.20
C GLY A 7 -40.08 -14.76 -6.77
N TRP A 8 -39.21 -15.52 -6.13
CA TRP A 8 -37.87 -15.86 -6.64
C TRP A 8 -37.86 -17.22 -7.32
N GLU A 9 -36.89 -17.43 -8.19
CA GLU A 9 -36.65 -18.71 -8.88
C GLU A 9 -35.14 -18.92 -9.06
N VAL A 10 -34.73 -20.17 -9.22
CA VAL A 10 -33.38 -20.54 -9.64
C VAL A 10 -33.42 -20.94 -11.10
N LYS A 11 -32.55 -20.37 -11.92
CA LYS A 11 -32.33 -20.75 -13.32
C LYS A 11 -30.86 -21.02 -13.58
N LYS A 12 -30.58 -21.89 -14.53
CA LYS A 12 -29.21 -22.06 -15.01
C LYS A 12 -28.84 -20.93 -15.95
N LEU A 13 -27.59 -20.45 -15.88
CA LEU A 13 -27.10 -19.39 -16.76
C LEU A 13 -27.33 -19.75 -18.25
N GLY A 14 -27.15 -21.02 -18.62
CA GLY A 14 -27.40 -21.49 -19.99
C GLY A 14 -28.84 -21.40 -20.47
N ASP A 15 -29.81 -21.38 -19.53
CA ASP A 15 -31.23 -21.23 -19.85
C ASP A 15 -31.59 -19.78 -20.16
N ILE A 16 -30.94 -18.84 -19.48
CA ILE A 16 -31.24 -17.40 -19.58
C ILE A 16 -30.30 -16.63 -20.51
N ALA A 17 -29.15 -17.21 -20.86
CA ALA A 17 -28.15 -16.55 -21.72
C ALA A 17 -27.49 -17.51 -22.70
N GLU A 18 -27.02 -16.96 -23.81
CA GLU A 18 -26.07 -17.60 -24.72
C GLU A 18 -24.66 -17.16 -24.32
N ILE A 19 -23.71 -18.11 -24.35
CA ILE A 19 -22.32 -17.88 -23.96
C ILE A 19 -21.43 -18.03 -25.18
N GLN A 20 -20.69 -16.98 -25.51
CA GLN A 20 -19.64 -16.99 -26.53
C GLN A 20 -18.29 -16.89 -25.83
N ILE A 21 -17.36 -17.76 -26.18
CA ILE A 21 -15.98 -17.71 -25.68
C ILE A 21 -15.11 -17.09 -26.76
N GLY A 22 -14.25 -16.17 -26.34
CA GLY A 22 -13.28 -15.54 -27.19
C GLY A 22 -12.16 -16.48 -27.64
N LYS A 23 -11.21 -15.95 -28.39
CA LYS A 23 -10.07 -16.71 -28.92
C LYS A 23 -8.79 -15.87 -28.82
N THR A 24 -7.65 -16.56 -28.79
CA THR A 24 -6.32 -15.93 -28.86
C THR A 24 -5.70 -16.27 -30.22
N PRO A 25 -5.29 -15.25 -30.99
CA PRO A 25 -4.49 -15.47 -32.19
C PRO A 25 -3.13 -16.10 -31.84
N SER A 26 -2.51 -16.77 -32.82
CA SER A 26 -1.16 -17.32 -32.61
C SER A 26 -0.17 -16.23 -32.21
N ARG A 27 0.46 -16.38 -31.05
CA ARG A 27 1.48 -15.45 -30.54
C ARG A 27 2.77 -15.46 -31.38
N ASN A 28 2.98 -16.50 -32.20
CA ASN A 28 4.14 -16.59 -33.08
C ASN A 28 4.04 -15.65 -34.29
N ASN A 29 2.84 -15.12 -34.58
CA ASN A 29 2.65 -14.15 -35.66
C ASN A 29 2.44 -12.77 -35.04
N ILE A 30 3.47 -11.94 -35.08
CA ILE A 30 3.49 -10.58 -34.49
C ILE A 30 2.49 -9.67 -35.20
N ASP A 31 2.25 -9.85 -36.53
CA ASP A 31 1.36 -9.01 -37.32
C ASP A 31 -0.10 -9.14 -36.85
N PHE A 32 -0.44 -10.25 -36.22
CA PHE A 32 -1.78 -10.42 -35.62
C PHE A 32 -2.08 -9.43 -34.50
N PHE A 33 -1.03 -8.88 -33.84
CA PHE A 33 -1.15 -7.94 -32.75
C PHE A 33 -0.80 -6.49 -33.16
N GLN A 34 -0.67 -6.24 -34.48
CA GLN A 34 -0.44 -4.90 -35.06
C GLN A 34 -1.72 -4.39 -35.74
N GLY A 35 -2.82 -4.30 -34.99
CA GLY A 35 -4.11 -3.86 -35.52
C GLY A 35 -4.76 -2.78 -34.67
N GLU A 36 -5.98 -2.41 -35.05
CA GLU A 36 -6.77 -1.40 -34.36
C GLU A 36 -7.96 -1.98 -33.58
N ASN A 37 -8.25 -3.28 -33.75
CA ASN A 37 -9.39 -3.89 -33.09
C ASN A 37 -9.11 -4.18 -31.66
N ILE A 38 -9.97 -3.71 -30.76
CA ILE A 38 -9.88 -3.92 -29.31
C ILE A 38 -10.02 -5.42 -29.02
N TRP A 39 -9.01 -5.98 -28.33
CA TRP A 39 -8.99 -7.38 -27.94
C TRP A 39 -8.65 -7.53 -26.45
N LEU A 40 -9.66 -7.92 -25.67
CA LEU A 40 -9.57 -7.96 -24.23
C LEU A 40 -8.99 -9.27 -23.71
N SER A 41 -8.13 -9.15 -22.73
CA SER A 41 -7.68 -10.20 -21.83
C SER A 41 -8.22 -9.94 -20.41
N ILE A 42 -8.07 -10.89 -19.48
CA ILE A 42 -8.56 -10.72 -18.09
C ILE A 42 -7.96 -9.48 -17.42
N ARG A 43 -6.71 -9.10 -17.74
CA ARG A 43 -6.05 -7.92 -17.19
C ARG A 43 -6.72 -6.60 -17.55
N ASP A 44 -7.53 -6.59 -18.64
CA ASP A 44 -8.23 -5.41 -19.11
C ASP A 44 -9.57 -5.20 -18.40
N LEU A 45 -10.10 -6.24 -17.71
CA LEU A 45 -11.33 -6.17 -16.91
C LEU A 45 -11.04 -5.49 -15.55
N LYS A 46 -10.85 -4.16 -15.57
CA LYS A 46 -10.49 -3.36 -14.40
C LYS A 46 -11.64 -2.50 -13.85
N SER A 47 -12.66 -2.27 -14.65
CA SER A 47 -13.80 -1.40 -14.33
C SER A 47 -15.11 -2.03 -14.77
N LYS A 48 -16.25 -1.48 -14.27
CA LYS A 48 -17.61 -1.93 -14.65
C LYS A 48 -17.86 -1.82 -16.16
N PHE A 49 -17.23 -0.86 -16.85
CA PHE A 49 -17.31 -0.65 -18.27
C PHE A 49 -15.91 -0.65 -18.90
N VAL A 50 -15.77 -1.25 -20.08
CA VAL A 50 -14.49 -1.39 -20.78
C VAL A 50 -14.61 -0.99 -22.24
N SER A 51 -13.75 -0.04 -22.68
CA SER A 51 -13.70 0.52 -24.04
C SER A 51 -12.31 0.49 -24.66
N SER A 52 -11.31 -0.04 -23.94
CA SER A 52 -9.93 -0.13 -24.41
C SER A 52 -9.28 -1.42 -23.93
N SER A 53 -8.20 -1.81 -24.57
CA SER A 53 -7.40 -2.98 -24.23
C SER A 53 -5.92 -2.66 -24.25
N SER A 54 -5.15 -3.44 -23.50
CA SER A 54 -3.69 -3.37 -23.51
C SER A 54 -3.06 -3.87 -24.82
N GLU A 55 -3.79 -4.70 -25.57
CA GLU A 55 -3.37 -5.23 -26.87
C GLU A 55 -4.51 -5.06 -27.86
N LYS A 56 -4.19 -4.84 -29.13
CA LYS A 56 -5.13 -4.80 -30.24
C LYS A 56 -4.77 -5.88 -31.25
N ILE A 57 -5.73 -6.26 -32.09
CA ILE A 57 -5.52 -7.29 -33.11
C ILE A 57 -5.87 -6.80 -34.51
N SER A 58 -5.24 -7.39 -35.52
CA SER A 58 -5.48 -7.07 -36.94
C SER A 58 -6.74 -7.75 -37.47
N ASN A 59 -7.27 -7.24 -38.59
CA ASN A 59 -8.38 -7.87 -39.33
C ASN A 59 -8.01 -9.28 -39.82
N GLU A 60 -6.73 -9.48 -40.15
CA GLU A 60 -6.24 -10.81 -40.55
C GLU A 60 -6.32 -11.79 -39.37
N ALA A 61 -5.93 -11.38 -38.16
CA ALA A 61 -6.07 -12.21 -36.98
C ALA A 61 -7.52 -12.63 -36.74
N ILE A 62 -8.47 -11.70 -36.87
CA ILE A 62 -9.89 -11.97 -36.70
C ILE A 62 -10.37 -13.02 -37.73
N SER A 63 -10.02 -12.82 -38.99
CA SER A 63 -10.42 -13.72 -40.09
C SER A 63 -9.82 -15.11 -39.92
N LYS A 64 -8.50 -15.21 -39.73
CA LYS A 64 -7.75 -16.47 -39.59
C LYS A 64 -8.19 -17.31 -38.37
N THR A 65 -8.59 -16.67 -37.31
CA THR A 65 -9.06 -17.35 -36.09
C THR A 65 -10.58 -17.50 -36.04
N ASN A 66 -11.29 -16.98 -37.04
CA ASN A 66 -12.76 -16.96 -37.05
C ASN A 66 -13.31 -16.43 -35.68
N MET A 67 -12.83 -15.27 -35.27
CA MET A 67 -13.35 -14.58 -34.07
C MET A 67 -14.69 -13.95 -34.36
N LYS A 68 -15.57 -14.00 -33.39
CA LYS A 68 -16.84 -13.29 -33.41
C LYS A 68 -16.77 -12.03 -32.63
N VAL A 69 -17.28 -10.94 -33.14
CA VAL A 69 -17.39 -9.67 -32.45
C VAL A 69 -18.29 -9.82 -31.23
N VAL A 70 -17.95 -9.10 -30.18
CA VAL A 70 -18.77 -8.89 -28.99
C VAL A 70 -19.34 -7.49 -29.08
N PRO A 71 -20.65 -7.32 -29.27
CA PRO A 71 -21.28 -6.02 -29.43
C PRO A 71 -21.24 -5.18 -28.15
N LYS A 72 -21.28 -3.86 -28.30
CA LYS A 72 -21.48 -2.92 -27.21
C LYS A 72 -22.65 -3.32 -26.29
N GLY A 73 -22.48 -3.15 -25.00
CA GLY A 73 -23.49 -3.45 -23.98
C GLY A 73 -23.52 -4.90 -23.51
N THR A 74 -22.68 -5.78 -24.10
CA THR A 74 -22.58 -7.18 -23.70
C THR A 74 -21.89 -7.33 -22.35
N LEU A 75 -22.43 -8.18 -21.48
CA LEU A 75 -21.80 -8.56 -20.20
C LEU A 75 -20.67 -9.58 -20.48
N LEU A 76 -19.49 -9.29 -19.94
CA LEU A 76 -18.29 -10.11 -20.04
C LEU A 76 -17.98 -10.71 -18.67
N MET A 77 -17.45 -11.94 -18.63
CA MET A 77 -16.99 -12.58 -17.38
C MET A 77 -15.74 -13.42 -17.61
N SER A 78 -14.73 -13.23 -16.74
CA SER A 78 -13.55 -14.12 -16.73
C SER A 78 -13.89 -15.46 -16.09
N PHE A 79 -13.41 -16.57 -16.70
CA PHE A 79 -13.69 -17.93 -16.22
C PHE A 79 -12.48 -18.87 -16.22
N LYS A 80 -11.28 -18.31 -16.41
CA LYS A 80 -9.99 -19.01 -16.28
C LYS A 80 -9.03 -18.16 -15.46
N LEU A 81 -8.15 -18.77 -14.69
CA LEU A 81 -7.14 -18.13 -13.84
C LEU A 81 -7.75 -17.27 -12.73
N THR A 82 -8.36 -16.15 -13.08
CA THR A 82 -9.13 -15.30 -12.17
C THR A 82 -10.60 -15.44 -12.53
N LEU A 83 -11.39 -16.08 -11.67
CA LEU A 83 -12.80 -16.33 -11.91
C LEU A 83 -13.66 -15.14 -11.47
N GLY A 84 -14.76 -14.89 -12.20
CA GLY A 84 -15.83 -13.99 -11.78
C GLY A 84 -15.57 -12.49 -11.96
N LYS A 85 -14.43 -12.06 -12.55
CA LYS A 85 -14.32 -10.65 -12.96
C LYS A 85 -15.31 -10.37 -14.07
N THR A 86 -16.15 -9.35 -13.90
CA THR A 86 -17.12 -8.94 -14.91
C THR A 86 -16.90 -7.51 -15.39
N ALA A 87 -17.36 -7.23 -16.60
CA ALA A 87 -17.42 -5.90 -17.18
C ALA A 87 -18.47 -5.84 -18.28
N PHE A 88 -18.91 -4.64 -18.68
CA PHE A 88 -19.72 -4.41 -19.86
C PHE A 88 -18.86 -3.84 -21.00
N ALA A 89 -19.01 -4.36 -22.19
CA ALA A 89 -18.39 -3.80 -23.40
C ALA A 89 -19.01 -2.42 -23.72
N GLU A 90 -18.19 -1.35 -23.80
CA GLU A 90 -18.66 0.00 -24.18
C GLU A 90 -18.58 0.26 -25.68
N CYS A 91 -17.92 -0.61 -26.42
CA CYS A 91 -17.83 -0.61 -27.88
C CYS A 91 -17.83 -2.04 -28.37
N ASP A 92 -17.92 -2.23 -29.70
CA ASP A 92 -17.71 -3.53 -30.32
C ASP A 92 -16.23 -3.93 -30.13
N LEU A 93 -16.01 -5.17 -29.69
CA LEU A 93 -14.67 -5.64 -29.31
C LEU A 93 -14.53 -7.15 -29.48
N TYR A 94 -13.34 -7.66 -29.25
CA TYR A 94 -13.02 -9.09 -29.23
C TYR A 94 -12.45 -9.47 -27.87
N THR A 95 -12.50 -10.77 -27.54
CA THR A 95 -12.00 -11.28 -26.25
C THR A 95 -11.11 -12.51 -26.46
N ASN A 96 -10.22 -12.75 -25.51
CA ASN A 96 -9.44 -13.98 -25.48
C ASN A 96 -10.28 -15.17 -24.97
N GLU A 97 -9.69 -16.37 -24.98
CA GLU A 97 -10.33 -17.63 -24.56
C GLU A 97 -10.57 -17.76 -23.05
N ALA A 98 -10.22 -16.76 -22.27
CA ALA A 98 -10.45 -16.74 -20.84
C ALA A 98 -11.65 -15.86 -20.42
N ILE A 99 -12.28 -15.18 -21.38
CA ILE A 99 -13.45 -14.32 -21.20
C ILE A 99 -14.64 -14.91 -21.93
N ALA A 100 -15.76 -15.02 -21.23
CA ALA A 100 -17.08 -15.35 -21.75
C ALA A 100 -17.89 -14.07 -22.01
N ALA A 101 -18.41 -13.90 -23.21
CA ALA A 101 -19.43 -12.91 -23.52
C ALA A 101 -20.81 -13.55 -23.30
N ILE A 102 -21.66 -12.89 -22.53
CA ILE A 102 -22.94 -13.38 -22.03
C ILE A 102 -24.06 -12.59 -22.69
N PHE A 103 -24.79 -13.23 -23.60
CA PHE A 103 -25.92 -12.65 -24.35
C PHE A 103 -27.23 -13.09 -23.71
N ILE A 104 -27.92 -12.17 -23.06
CA ILE A 104 -29.18 -12.44 -22.38
C ILE A 104 -30.27 -12.73 -23.44
N LYS A 105 -30.97 -13.87 -23.33
CA LYS A 105 -32.02 -14.33 -24.23
C LYS A 105 -33.40 -13.75 -23.94
N ASN A 106 -33.61 -13.40 -22.65
CA ASN A 106 -34.94 -13.02 -22.15
C ASN A 106 -34.94 -11.57 -21.69
N LYS A 107 -35.89 -10.78 -22.22
CA LYS A 107 -36.08 -9.36 -21.81
C LYS A 107 -36.47 -9.17 -20.32
N ASN A 108 -36.93 -10.24 -19.65
CA ASN A 108 -37.24 -10.20 -18.22
C ASN A 108 -36.01 -10.37 -17.30
N ILE A 109 -34.82 -10.41 -17.87
CA ILE A 109 -33.55 -10.46 -17.12
C ILE A 109 -32.84 -9.11 -17.24
N ASN A 110 -32.67 -8.44 -16.10
CA ASN A 110 -31.87 -7.21 -16.04
C ASN A 110 -30.37 -7.58 -16.09
N LYS A 111 -29.63 -7.01 -17.05
CA LYS A 111 -28.22 -7.32 -17.23
C LYS A 111 -27.33 -6.87 -16.06
N TYR A 112 -27.68 -5.78 -15.38
CA TYR A 112 -26.95 -5.28 -14.21
C TYR A 112 -27.23 -6.13 -12.97
N PHE A 113 -28.44 -6.66 -12.85
CA PHE A 113 -28.75 -7.65 -11.83
C PHE A 113 -27.94 -8.94 -12.04
N LEU A 114 -27.89 -9.43 -13.27
CA LEU A 114 -27.08 -10.61 -13.61
C LEU A 114 -25.59 -10.38 -13.36
N ASP A 115 -25.09 -9.20 -13.63
CA ASP A 115 -23.69 -8.80 -13.31
C ASP A 115 -23.41 -8.94 -11.81
N TYR A 116 -24.29 -8.42 -10.96
CA TYR A 116 -24.13 -8.57 -9.50
C TYR A 116 -24.18 -10.04 -9.07
N VAL A 117 -25.17 -10.79 -9.54
CA VAL A 117 -25.26 -12.23 -9.18
C VAL A 117 -24.01 -12.98 -9.58
N LEU A 118 -23.47 -12.75 -10.79
CA LEU A 118 -22.27 -13.47 -11.27
C LEU A 118 -21.00 -13.07 -10.54
N LYS A 119 -20.84 -11.80 -10.13
CA LYS A 119 -19.70 -11.33 -9.32
C LYS A 119 -19.61 -12.07 -7.99
N PHE A 120 -20.76 -12.38 -7.41
CA PHE A 120 -20.85 -12.90 -6.04
C PHE A 120 -21.24 -14.37 -5.97
N THR A 121 -21.48 -15.01 -7.11
CA THR A 121 -21.62 -16.47 -7.16
C THR A 121 -20.28 -17.14 -6.86
N ASP A 122 -20.27 -18.05 -5.88
CA ASP A 122 -19.13 -18.89 -5.62
C ASP A 122 -18.88 -19.83 -6.82
N LEU A 123 -18.05 -19.36 -7.74
CA LEU A 123 -17.70 -20.10 -8.96
C LEU A 123 -16.77 -21.28 -8.69
N GLU A 124 -16.13 -21.33 -7.53
CA GLU A 124 -15.22 -22.44 -7.18
C GLU A 124 -15.96 -23.76 -7.06
N LYS A 125 -17.24 -23.73 -6.68
CA LYS A 125 -18.12 -24.93 -6.68
C LYS A 125 -18.21 -25.66 -8.02
N TYR A 126 -17.93 -24.94 -9.11
CA TYR A 126 -18.02 -25.47 -10.47
C TYR A 126 -16.66 -25.85 -11.07
N VAL A 127 -15.55 -25.64 -10.34
CA VAL A 127 -14.19 -25.98 -10.80
C VAL A 127 -13.88 -27.46 -10.59
N ASP A 128 -13.16 -28.08 -11.54
CA ASP A 128 -12.64 -29.43 -11.37
C ASP A 128 -11.36 -29.43 -10.55
N ASN A 129 -11.31 -30.23 -9.49
CA ASN A 129 -10.12 -30.41 -8.64
C ASN A 129 -8.94 -31.10 -9.35
N ALA A 130 -9.12 -31.59 -10.57
CA ALA A 130 -8.14 -32.41 -11.29
C ALA A 130 -7.18 -31.61 -12.18
N VAL A 131 -7.36 -30.28 -12.34
CA VAL A 131 -6.58 -29.46 -13.28
C VAL A 131 -5.75 -28.43 -12.53
N LYS A 132 -4.44 -28.34 -12.82
CA LYS A 132 -3.59 -27.25 -12.33
C LYS A 132 -4.12 -25.90 -12.82
N GLY A 133 -4.65 -25.09 -11.88
CA GLY A 133 -5.24 -23.79 -12.13
C GLY A 133 -6.77 -23.80 -12.12
N LYS A 134 -7.39 -22.74 -11.54
CA LYS A 134 -8.84 -22.57 -11.47
C LYS A 134 -9.39 -22.27 -12.86
N THR A 135 -10.10 -23.22 -13.47
CA THR A 135 -10.64 -23.09 -14.83
C THR A 135 -12.02 -23.70 -14.94
N LEU A 136 -12.96 -22.96 -15.49
CA LEU A 136 -14.25 -23.45 -15.92
C LEU A 136 -14.24 -23.72 -17.45
N ASN A 137 -15.20 -24.48 -17.91
CA ASN A 137 -15.46 -24.64 -19.34
C ASN A 137 -16.88 -24.13 -19.69
N LYS A 138 -17.19 -24.04 -21.00
CA LYS A 138 -18.48 -23.52 -21.47
C LYS A 138 -19.68 -24.29 -20.92
N GLN A 139 -19.56 -25.61 -20.74
CA GLN A 139 -20.64 -26.44 -20.22
C GLN A 139 -20.90 -26.11 -18.74
N LYS A 140 -19.84 -25.96 -17.95
CA LYS A 140 -19.94 -25.59 -16.54
C LYS A 140 -20.47 -24.18 -16.33
N LEU A 141 -20.05 -23.22 -17.17
CA LEU A 141 -20.64 -21.89 -17.17
C LEU A 141 -22.16 -21.92 -17.35
N LYS A 142 -22.66 -22.77 -18.23
CA LYS A 142 -24.11 -22.96 -18.44
C LYS A 142 -24.84 -23.57 -17.24
N GLN A 143 -24.14 -24.29 -16.37
CA GLN A 143 -24.73 -24.90 -15.16
C GLN A 143 -24.75 -23.99 -13.96
N ILE A 144 -24.12 -22.81 -14.01
CA ILE A 144 -24.14 -21.85 -12.93
C ILE A 144 -25.58 -21.50 -12.58
N GLU A 145 -25.95 -21.72 -11.33
CA GLU A 145 -27.26 -21.41 -10.79
C GLU A 145 -27.37 -19.93 -10.48
N ILE A 146 -28.38 -19.29 -11.05
CA ILE A 146 -28.70 -17.88 -10.89
C ILE A 146 -29.99 -17.77 -10.12
N LEU A 147 -29.91 -17.28 -8.91
CA LEU A 147 -31.06 -16.94 -8.09
C LEU A 147 -31.56 -15.57 -8.50
N LEU A 148 -32.82 -15.45 -8.91
CA LEU A 148 -33.37 -14.20 -9.41
C LEU A 148 -34.86 -14.01 -9.12
N PRO A 149 -35.32 -12.77 -8.88
CA PRO A 149 -36.73 -12.43 -8.86
C PRO A 149 -37.36 -12.64 -10.24
N LYS A 150 -38.55 -13.23 -10.28
CA LYS A 150 -39.32 -13.40 -11.54
C LYS A 150 -39.75 -12.05 -12.14
N ASN A 151 -39.93 -11.03 -11.31
CA ASN A 151 -40.34 -9.69 -11.71
C ASN A 151 -39.11 -8.82 -11.99
N ILE A 152 -38.98 -8.33 -13.24
CA ILE A 152 -37.87 -7.46 -13.63
C ILE A 152 -37.81 -6.16 -12.83
N LYS A 153 -38.93 -5.59 -12.43
CA LYS A 153 -38.97 -4.38 -11.60
C LYS A 153 -38.30 -4.61 -10.23
N GLU A 154 -38.40 -5.81 -9.69
CA GLU A 154 -37.72 -6.15 -8.44
C GLU A 154 -36.20 -6.30 -8.66
N GLN A 155 -35.77 -6.86 -9.80
CA GLN A 155 -34.35 -6.87 -10.18
C GLN A 155 -33.80 -5.44 -10.32
N GLU A 156 -34.54 -4.54 -10.97
CA GLU A 156 -34.19 -3.11 -11.12
C GLU A 156 -34.11 -2.39 -9.76
N ARG A 157 -35.06 -2.66 -8.87
CA ARG A 157 -35.08 -2.10 -7.52
C ARG A 157 -33.83 -2.53 -6.72
N ILE A 158 -33.47 -3.80 -6.79
CA ILE A 158 -32.28 -4.34 -6.12
C ILE A 158 -31.00 -3.69 -6.70
N VAL A 159 -30.89 -3.62 -8.03
CA VAL A 159 -29.76 -2.95 -8.69
C VAL A 159 -29.63 -1.50 -8.22
N GLY A 160 -30.76 -0.75 -8.17
CA GLY A 160 -30.75 0.63 -7.72
C GLY A 160 -30.25 0.78 -6.28
N ILE A 161 -30.69 -0.08 -5.37
CA ILE A 161 -30.22 -0.09 -3.99
C ILE A 161 -28.73 -0.41 -3.89
N LEU A 162 -28.26 -1.43 -4.63
CA LEU A 162 -26.84 -1.82 -4.62
C LEU A 162 -25.96 -0.72 -5.22
N ASP A 163 -26.34 -0.16 -6.38
CA ASP A 163 -25.58 0.92 -7.04
C ASP A 163 -25.48 2.15 -6.12
N GLU A 164 -26.58 2.55 -5.45
CA GLU A 164 -26.58 3.69 -4.51
C GLU A 164 -25.68 3.43 -3.30
N ASN A 165 -25.81 2.25 -2.68
CA ASN A 165 -25.00 1.93 -1.51
C ASN A 165 -23.51 1.80 -1.85
N PHE A 166 -23.19 1.17 -2.98
CA PHE A 166 -21.78 1.07 -3.41
C PHE A 166 -21.19 2.43 -3.76
N ALA A 167 -21.95 3.29 -4.42
CA ALA A 167 -21.48 4.66 -4.70
C ALA A 167 -21.17 5.42 -3.40
N LYS A 168 -22.03 5.33 -2.38
CA LYS A 168 -21.80 5.95 -1.07
C LYS A 168 -20.58 5.36 -0.35
N ILE A 169 -20.40 4.04 -0.40
CA ILE A 169 -19.24 3.38 0.19
C ILE A 169 -17.96 3.84 -0.51
N ASP A 170 -17.92 3.84 -1.83
CA ASP A 170 -16.75 4.25 -2.61
C ASP A 170 -16.40 5.73 -2.40
N GLU A 171 -17.41 6.61 -2.27
CA GLU A 171 -17.22 8.02 -1.92
C GLU A 171 -16.61 8.17 -0.52
N ASN A 172 -17.14 7.47 0.48
CA ASN A 172 -16.61 7.51 1.84
C ASN A 172 -15.16 6.99 1.91
N ILE A 173 -14.84 5.90 1.21
CA ILE A 173 -13.46 5.40 1.13
C ILE A 173 -12.54 6.48 0.53
N LYS A 174 -12.95 7.13 -0.55
CA LYS A 174 -12.18 8.19 -1.20
C LYS A 174 -11.94 9.40 -0.27
N ILE A 175 -12.94 9.77 0.52
CA ILE A 175 -12.82 10.85 1.51
C ILE A 175 -11.79 10.46 2.58
N LEU A 176 -11.89 9.25 3.13
CA LEU A 176 -10.95 8.78 4.15
C LEU A 176 -9.52 8.65 3.61
N GLU A 177 -9.34 8.22 2.37
CA GLU A 177 -8.03 8.20 1.70
C GLU A 177 -7.45 9.62 1.55
N GLN A 178 -8.27 10.60 1.18
CA GLN A 178 -7.85 12.00 1.12
C GLN A 178 -7.50 12.55 2.51
N ASP A 179 -8.25 12.20 3.54
CA ASP A 179 -7.98 12.62 4.91
C ASP A 179 -6.66 12.03 5.45
N LEU A 180 -6.30 10.81 5.06
CA LEU A 180 -4.98 10.24 5.35
C LEU A 180 -3.85 11.11 4.77
N LEU A 181 -4.00 11.62 3.54
CA LEU A 181 -3.03 12.53 2.92
C LEU A 181 -3.00 13.88 3.66
N ASN A 182 -4.15 14.44 4.01
CA ASN A 182 -4.27 15.70 4.74
C ASN A 182 -3.57 15.62 6.12
N LEU A 183 -3.62 14.46 6.80
CA LEU A 183 -2.91 14.24 8.05
C LEU A 183 -1.37 14.24 7.88
N ASP A 184 -0.85 13.71 6.76
CA ASP A 184 0.56 13.80 6.43
C ASP A 184 0.99 15.25 6.19
N GLU A 185 0.20 16.01 5.42
CA GLU A 185 0.44 17.43 5.16
C GLU A 185 0.41 18.25 6.44
N LEU A 186 -0.53 17.96 7.36
CA LEU A 186 -0.62 18.63 8.66
C LEU A 186 0.68 18.45 9.47
N MET A 187 1.19 17.23 9.54
CA MET A 187 2.44 16.94 10.26
C MET A 187 3.64 17.65 9.61
N GLN A 188 3.72 17.63 8.28
CA GLN A 188 4.78 18.35 7.54
C GLN A 188 4.69 19.85 7.76
N SER A 189 3.49 20.43 7.76
CA SER A 189 3.28 21.86 8.03
C SER A 189 3.71 22.25 9.46
N ALA A 190 3.42 21.38 10.45
CA ALA A 190 3.84 21.63 11.83
C ALA A 190 5.37 21.59 11.98
N LEU A 191 6.02 20.60 11.36
CA LEU A 191 7.49 20.51 11.31
C LEU A 191 8.11 21.72 10.61
N GLN A 192 7.52 22.14 9.50
CA GLN A 192 7.95 23.33 8.77
C GLN A 192 7.88 24.59 9.64
N LYS A 193 6.79 24.77 10.40
CA LYS A 193 6.65 25.90 11.32
C LYS A 193 7.66 25.86 12.47
N ALA A 194 7.96 24.66 12.98
CA ALA A 194 8.88 24.47 14.09
C ALA A 194 10.34 24.73 13.72
N PHE A 195 10.77 24.28 12.53
CA PHE A 195 12.19 24.23 12.17
C PHE A 195 12.59 25.11 10.97
N ASN A 196 11.65 25.51 10.16
CA ASN A 196 11.86 26.46 9.09
C ASN A 196 10.76 27.51 9.09
N PRO A 197 10.74 28.41 10.07
CA PRO A 197 9.74 29.49 10.17
C PRO A 197 9.80 30.46 8.98
N LEU A 198 10.78 30.28 8.09
CA LEU A 198 10.99 31.10 6.90
C LEU A 198 10.75 30.29 5.65
N LYS A 199 9.86 30.78 4.82
CA LYS A 199 9.78 30.41 3.41
C LYS A 199 11.08 30.79 2.70
N ASP A 200 11.52 29.99 1.76
CA ASP A 200 12.80 30.02 1.03
C ASP A 200 13.26 31.40 0.49
N ASN A 201 12.42 32.41 0.49
CA ASN A 201 12.71 33.75 -0.05
C ASN A 201 13.27 34.74 0.97
N ALA A 202 13.51 34.35 2.22
CA ALA A 202 13.95 35.27 3.28
C ALA A 202 15.39 34.97 3.80
N LYS A 203 16.19 34.25 3.05
CA LYS A 203 17.53 33.79 3.49
C LYS A 203 18.56 34.91 3.76
N GLU A 204 18.40 36.11 3.22
CA GLU A 204 19.45 37.12 3.32
C GLU A 204 19.35 38.04 4.56
N ASN A 205 18.22 38.10 5.26
CA ASN A 205 18.02 39.08 6.37
C ASN A 205 17.36 38.48 7.63
N TYR A 206 17.31 37.13 7.76
CA TYR A 206 16.62 36.56 8.91
C TYR A 206 17.47 36.47 10.17
N LYS A 207 16.98 37.11 11.21
CA LYS A 207 17.51 36.93 12.58
C LYS A 207 16.74 35.81 13.28
N LEU A 208 17.46 34.81 13.77
CA LEU A 208 16.87 33.83 14.66
C LEU A 208 16.08 34.50 15.80
N PRO A 209 15.05 33.87 16.35
CA PRO A 209 14.39 34.35 17.56
C PRO A 209 15.42 34.59 18.68
N GLN A 210 15.08 35.47 19.63
CA GLN A 210 15.97 35.79 20.74
C GLN A 210 16.32 34.48 21.53
N GLY A 211 17.59 34.23 21.73
CA GLY A 211 18.09 33.07 22.44
C GLY A 211 18.32 31.83 21.58
N TRP A 212 18.01 31.90 20.29
CA TRP A 212 18.31 30.80 19.36
C TRP A 212 19.69 31.00 18.73
N GLU A 213 20.42 29.90 18.52
CA GLU A 213 21.72 29.90 17.88
C GLU A 213 21.81 28.84 16.79
N TRP A 214 22.48 29.18 15.67
CA TRP A 214 22.88 28.15 14.70
C TRP A 214 24.04 27.34 15.27
N LYS A 215 23.88 26.02 15.34
CA LYS A 215 24.93 25.07 15.74
C LYS A 215 25.00 23.94 14.72
N SER A 216 26.19 23.42 14.47
CA SER A 216 26.32 22.14 13.81
C SER A 216 25.98 21.01 14.79
N LEU A 217 25.47 19.89 14.28
CA LEU A 217 25.21 18.72 15.15
C LEU A 217 26.51 18.24 15.84
N GLY A 218 27.66 18.37 15.15
CA GLY A 218 28.96 18.03 15.73
C GLY A 218 29.42 18.95 16.88
N GLU A 219 28.86 20.17 17.00
CA GLU A 219 29.11 21.04 18.16
C GLU A 219 28.30 20.60 19.39
N ILE A 220 27.08 20.11 19.23
CA ILE A 220 26.15 19.77 20.31
C ILE A 220 26.20 18.29 20.72
N ALA A 221 26.55 17.39 19.81
CA ALA A 221 26.55 15.94 20.03
C ALA A 221 27.81 15.25 19.56
N ASN A 222 28.25 14.25 20.29
CA ASN A 222 29.16 13.23 19.78
C ASN A 222 28.35 12.20 18.99
N THR A 223 28.88 11.72 17.89
CA THR A 223 28.30 10.61 17.14
C THR A 223 29.09 9.33 17.30
N SER A 224 28.42 8.21 17.45
CA SER A 224 29.04 6.90 17.52
C SER A 224 28.24 5.87 16.75
N SER A 225 28.92 4.98 16.05
CA SER A 225 28.27 3.82 15.42
C SER A 225 28.49 2.59 16.28
N GLY A 226 27.54 1.66 16.21
CA GLY A 226 27.70 0.33 16.75
C GLY A 226 28.60 -0.55 15.87
N GLY A 227 28.48 -1.84 16.06
CA GLY A 227 29.22 -2.85 15.30
C GLY A 227 28.48 -4.16 15.18
N THR A 228 28.82 -4.94 14.17
CA THR A 228 28.29 -6.27 13.98
C THR A 228 29.35 -7.30 14.37
N PRO A 229 29.18 -8.03 15.47
CA PRO A 229 30.06 -9.15 15.81
C PRO A 229 30.03 -10.21 14.71
N SER A 230 31.14 -10.96 14.56
CA SER A 230 31.24 -11.98 13.52
C SER A 230 30.10 -13.00 13.64
N ARG A 231 29.30 -13.12 12.58
CA ARG A 231 28.18 -14.09 12.52
C ARG A 231 28.64 -15.54 12.53
N ASN A 232 29.87 -15.79 12.14
CA ASN A 232 30.46 -17.14 12.11
C ASN A 232 30.85 -17.65 13.51
N LYS A 233 30.87 -16.78 14.50
CA LYS A 233 31.21 -17.12 15.89
C LYS A 233 29.95 -17.28 16.71
N LYS A 234 29.52 -18.51 16.91
CA LYS A 234 28.30 -18.84 17.66
C LYS A 234 28.32 -18.31 19.09
N GLU A 235 29.48 -18.33 19.74
CA GLU A 235 29.71 -17.80 21.08
C GLU A 235 29.39 -16.32 21.24
N TYR A 236 29.25 -15.55 20.14
CA TYR A 236 28.86 -14.14 20.18
C TYR A 236 27.34 -13.94 20.19
N TRP A 237 26.58 -14.96 19.78
CA TRP A 237 25.12 -14.86 19.55
C TRP A 237 24.31 -15.81 20.42
N GLU A 238 24.82 -17.02 20.68
CA GLU A 238 24.09 -18.03 21.47
C GLU A 238 24.11 -17.65 22.96
N ASN A 239 22.93 -17.69 23.60
CA ASN A 239 22.72 -17.34 25.01
C ASN A 239 23.11 -15.90 25.38
N GLY A 240 23.13 -14.99 24.42
CA GLY A 240 23.35 -13.58 24.68
C GLY A 240 22.19 -12.94 25.45
N ASN A 241 22.53 -11.99 26.32
CA ASN A 241 21.57 -11.21 27.12
C ASN A 241 21.63 -9.71 26.85
N ILE A 242 22.52 -9.25 25.97
CA ILE A 242 22.69 -7.84 25.62
C ILE A 242 21.99 -7.59 24.28
N LYS A 243 21.02 -6.69 24.28
CA LYS A 243 20.24 -6.36 23.09
C LYS A 243 21.10 -5.82 21.95
N TRP A 244 20.85 -6.28 20.71
CA TRP A 244 21.57 -5.86 19.52
C TRP A 244 20.60 -5.48 18.40
N LEU A 245 20.48 -4.17 18.15
CA LEU A 245 19.53 -3.54 17.26
C LEU A 245 20.05 -3.47 15.82
N LYS A 246 19.27 -3.90 14.87
CA LYS A 246 19.49 -3.72 13.43
C LYS A 246 18.85 -2.42 12.94
N SER A 247 19.44 -1.78 11.94
CA SER A 247 18.86 -0.57 11.32
C SER A 247 17.46 -0.79 10.74
N GLY A 248 17.13 -2.04 10.37
CA GLY A 248 15.79 -2.42 9.90
C GLY A 248 14.68 -2.32 10.96
N GLU A 249 15.04 -2.31 12.23
CA GLU A 249 14.10 -2.24 13.36
C GLU A 249 13.80 -0.79 13.79
N LEU A 250 14.46 0.22 13.20
CA LEU A 250 14.12 1.63 13.44
C LEU A 250 12.75 1.95 12.80
N ASN A 251 11.84 2.48 13.63
CA ASN A 251 10.42 2.62 13.31
C ASN A 251 9.87 4.05 13.42
N ASP A 252 10.75 5.06 13.52
CA ASP A 252 10.41 6.47 13.74
C ASP A 252 9.67 6.73 15.06
N GLY A 253 10.08 6.02 16.09
CA GLY A 253 9.52 6.13 17.45
C GLY A 253 10.43 5.58 18.51
N TYR A 254 9.85 5.21 19.65
CA TYR A 254 10.56 4.51 20.70
C TYR A 254 10.81 3.06 20.33
N ILE A 255 12.00 2.56 20.66
CA ILE A 255 12.40 1.17 20.49
C ILE A 255 12.21 0.46 21.84
N ASP A 256 11.07 -0.21 21.97
CA ASP A 256 10.68 -0.92 23.19
C ASP A 256 11.09 -2.40 23.17
N PHE A 257 11.31 -2.96 21.99
CA PHE A 257 11.64 -4.36 21.79
C PHE A 257 12.73 -4.52 20.74
N ILE A 258 13.65 -5.43 21.01
CA ILE A 258 14.76 -5.82 20.12
C ILE A 258 14.85 -7.34 20.15
N GLU A 259 14.81 -7.95 18.98
CA GLU A 259 14.75 -9.40 18.83
C GLU A 259 16.07 -10.08 19.18
N GLU A 260 17.17 -9.63 18.59
CA GLU A 260 18.46 -10.27 18.70
C GLU A 260 19.25 -9.83 19.93
N ASN A 261 20.05 -10.75 20.45
CA ASN A 261 20.97 -10.50 21.55
C ASN A 261 22.39 -10.90 21.17
N ILE A 262 23.37 -10.29 21.85
CA ILE A 262 24.79 -10.68 21.80
C ILE A 262 25.31 -10.93 23.23
N THR A 263 26.45 -11.61 23.29
CA THR A 263 27.12 -11.91 24.56
C THR A 263 28.11 -10.80 24.97
N GLU A 264 28.54 -10.79 26.21
CA GLU A 264 29.63 -9.92 26.70
C GLU A 264 30.94 -10.18 25.93
N GLU A 265 31.18 -11.43 25.52
CA GLU A 265 32.33 -11.82 24.72
C GLU A 265 32.30 -11.13 23.36
N ALA A 266 31.11 -11.01 22.76
CA ALA A 266 30.93 -10.29 21.51
C ALA A 266 31.29 -8.80 21.66
N ILE A 267 30.94 -8.16 22.78
CA ILE A 267 31.31 -6.76 23.04
C ILE A 267 32.81 -6.60 23.19
N LYS A 268 33.45 -7.48 23.97
CA LYS A 268 34.89 -7.41 24.19
C LYS A 268 35.74 -7.58 22.96
N ASN A 269 35.25 -8.39 22.01
CA ASN A 269 35.99 -8.80 20.80
C ASN A 269 35.44 -8.24 19.50
N SER A 270 34.61 -7.20 19.57
CA SER A 270 34.09 -6.52 18.38
C SER A 270 34.04 -4.99 18.58
N SER A 271 33.54 -4.28 17.56
CA SER A 271 33.26 -2.84 17.64
C SER A 271 31.88 -2.51 18.23
N ALA A 272 31.14 -3.50 18.72
CA ALA A 272 29.85 -3.26 19.34
C ALA A 272 30.00 -2.41 20.62
N LYS A 273 29.08 -1.47 20.80
CA LYS A 273 29.06 -0.55 21.96
C LYS A 273 27.65 -0.51 22.53
N ILE A 274 27.56 -0.44 23.83
CA ILE A 274 26.27 -0.25 24.54
C ILE A 274 25.90 1.22 24.50
N PHE A 275 24.68 1.51 24.04
CA PHE A 275 24.02 2.81 24.13
C PHE A 275 22.92 2.72 25.18
N GLN A 276 22.79 3.75 26.00
CA GLN A 276 21.84 3.78 27.09
C GLN A 276 20.42 4.10 26.59
N LYS A 277 19.43 3.70 27.37
CA LYS A 277 18.06 4.19 27.24
C LYS A 277 18.04 5.72 27.10
N GLY A 278 17.15 6.23 26.21
CA GLY A 278 17.05 7.64 25.85
C GLY A 278 17.90 8.03 24.63
N THR A 279 18.89 7.23 24.23
CA THR A 279 19.76 7.59 23.09
C THR A 279 18.96 7.68 21.79
N LEU A 280 19.11 8.81 21.07
CA LEU A 280 18.59 9.00 19.73
C LEU A 280 19.50 8.31 18.69
N LEU A 281 18.88 7.62 17.76
CA LEU A 281 19.52 6.83 16.71
C LEU A 281 19.02 7.26 15.32
N ILE A 282 19.91 7.18 14.30
CA ILE A 282 19.56 7.33 12.89
C ILE A 282 20.21 6.23 12.06
N ALA A 283 19.45 5.63 11.15
CA ALA A 283 20.02 4.73 10.14
C ALA A 283 20.78 5.50 9.08
N MET A 284 22.04 5.11 8.80
CA MET A 284 22.91 5.82 7.89
C MET A 284 22.86 5.29 6.45
N TYR A 285 22.50 4.02 6.23
CA TYR A 285 22.48 3.42 4.89
C TYR A 285 21.51 2.24 4.78
N GLY A 286 21.34 1.77 3.53
CA GLY A 286 20.40 0.71 3.18
C GLY A 286 18.97 1.22 2.97
N ALA A 287 18.02 0.30 2.90
CA ALA A 287 16.60 0.61 2.67
C ALA A 287 15.96 1.46 3.78
N THR A 288 16.60 1.56 4.94
CA THR A 288 16.12 2.30 6.11
C THR A 288 16.89 3.60 6.34
N ALA A 289 17.75 4.03 5.41
CA ALA A 289 18.49 5.28 5.54
C ALA A 289 17.58 6.45 5.94
N GLY A 290 17.99 7.24 6.94
CA GLY A 290 17.22 8.35 7.48
C GLY A 290 16.12 7.98 8.49
N LYS A 291 15.83 6.69 8.72
CA LYS A 291 14.92 6.29 9.80
C LYS A 291 15.52 6.55 11.18
N LEU A 292 14.67 6.93 12.09
CA LEU A 292 15.03 7.35 13.44
C LEU A 292 14.50 6.37 14.50
N GLY A 293 15.11 6.40 15.69
CA GLY A 293 14.61 5.68 16.85
C GLY A 293 15.17 6.27 18.14
N ILE A 294 14.41 6.23 19.24
CA ILE A 294 14.88 6.55 20.58
C ILE A 294 14.84 5.27 21.40
N LEU A 295 15.96 4.87 21.97
CA LEU A 295 16.04 3.66 22.80
C LEU A 295 15.18 3.80 24.07
N ASN A 296 14.30 2.85 24.32
CA ASN A 296 13.59 2.73 25.61
C ASN A 296 14.21 1.67 26.54
N LEU A 297 15.31 1.08 26.11
CA LEU A 297 16.14 0.14 26.89
C LEU A 297 17.60 0.27 26.43
N ASP A 298 18.53 -0.21 27.25
CA ASP A 298 19.95 -0.25 26.89
C ASP A 298 20.16 -1.28 25.76
N SER A 299 20.94 -0.91 24.74
CA SER A 299 21.16 -1.76 23.57
C SER A 299 22.48 -1.47 22.88
N THR A 300 23.01 -2.48 22.21
CA THR A 300 24.02 -2.29 21.16
C THR A 300 23.35 -2.13 19.80
N THR A 301 24.07 -1.69 18.78
CA THR A 301 23.53 -1.53 17.43
C THR A 301 24.49 -2.07 16.38
N ASN A 302 23.98 -2.33 15.17
CA ASN A 302 24.86 -2.60 14.04
C ASN A 302 25.59 -1.30 13.57
N GLN A 303 26.56 -1.44 12.70
CA GLN A 303 27.37 -0.32 12.17
C GLN A 303 26.56 0.63 11.26
N ALA A 304 25.38 0.24 10.81
CA ALA A 304 24.50 1.05 9.99
C ALA A 304 23.75 2.13 10.77
N ILE A 305 23.83 2.11 12.09
CA ILE A 305 23.18 3.07 12.99
C ILE A 305 24.20 4.03 13.57
N CYS A 306 23.87 5.32 13.52
CA CYS A 306 24.56 6.38 14.22
C CYS A 306 23.75 6.80 15.46
N ALA A 307 24.41 6.80 16.62
CA ALA A 307 23.88 7.27 17.90
C ALA A 307 24.34 8.69 18.19
N PHE A 308 23.46 9.52 18.75
CA PHE A 308 23.76 10.88 19.23
C PHE A 308 23.96 10.85 20.74
N LEU A 309 25.13 11.27 21.19
CA LEU A 309 25.54 11.26 22.60
C LEU A 309 25.81 12.70 23.04
N HIS A 310 25.42 13.08 24.27
CA HIS A 310 25.75 14.39 24.81
C HIS A 310 27.25 14.60 24.86
N LYS A 311 27.71 15.75 24.37
CA LYS A 311 29.13 16.09 24.28
C LYS A 311 29.62 16.82 25.53
N ASP A 312 28.81 17.76 26.00
CA ASP A 312 29.12 18.65 27.11
C ASP A 312 27.90 18.82 28.03
N LYS A 313 28.15 18.95 29.33
CA LYS A 313 27.10 19.24 30.31
C LYS A 313 26.47 20.62 30.14
N ASN A 314 27.19 21.55 29.51
CA ASN A 314 26.76 22.94 29.30
C ASN A 314 25.95 23.14 28.01
N ILE A 315 26.14 22.28 26.98
CA ILE A 315 25.36 22.32 25.72
C ILE A 315 24.39 21.18 25.77
N LYS A 316 23.13 21.50 26.01
CA LYS A 316 22.05 20.51 26.11
C LYS A 316 21.19 20.54 24.90
N PHE A 317 20.95 19.38 24.33
CA PHE A 317 19.87 19.14 23.39
C PHE A 317 18.89 18.13 23.98
N LEU A 318 17.61 18.26 23.64
CA LEU A 318 16.60 17.28 23.96
C LEU A 318 16.53 16.27 22.81
N GLU A 319 16.63 14.98 23.10
CA GLU A 319 16.59 13.91 22.08
C GLU A 319 15.34 13.97 21.20
N LYS A 320 14.19 14.27 21.79
CA LYS A 320 12.93 14.43 21.04
C LYS A 320 12.93 15.63 20.12
N PHE A 321 13.51 16.77 20.54
CA PHE A 321 13.64 17.95 19.69
C PHE A 321 14.53 17.62 18.50
N LEU A 322 15.68 16.99 18.75
CA LEU A 322 16.60 16.56 17.69
C LEU A 322 15.97 15.47 16.79
N PHE A 323 15.18 14.56 17.36
CA PHE A 323 14.40 13.58 16.60
C PHE A 323 13.50 14.27 15.57
N TYR A 324 12.67 15.23 15.97
CA TYR A 324 11.77 15.93 15.07
C TYR A 324 12.51 16.80 14.05
N PHE A 325 13.62 17.38 14.42
CA PHE A 325 14.47 18.13 13.49
C PHE A 325 15.05 17.22 12.40
N LEU A 326 15.61 16.07 12.78
CA LEU A 326 16.13 15.10 11.82
C LEU A 326 15.02 14.48 10.98
N PHE A 327 13.85 14.27 11.57
CA PHE A 327 12.65 13.82 10.84
C PHE A 327 12.22 14.85 9.79
N PHE A 328 12.23 16.14 10.13
CA PHE A 328 11.98 17.24 9.20
C PHE A 328 12.99 17.29 8.06
N LEU A 329 14.27 17.06 8.34
CA LEU A 329 15.34 17.10 7.35
C LEU A 329 15.49 15.81 6.53
N ARG A 330 14.73 14.76 6.81
CA ARG A 330 14.92 13.42 6.22
C ARG A 330 15.03 13.42 4.71
N ASP A 331 14.11 14.05 4.01
CA ASP A 331 14.10 14.06 2.54
C ASP A 331 15.35 14.75 1.98
N LYS A 332 15.79 15.83 2.63
CA LYS A 332 17.03 16.49 2.29
C LYS A 332 18.24 15.58 2.56
N ILE A 333 18.30 14.92 3.72
CA ILE A 333 19.37 14.00 4.09
C ILE A 333 19.47 12.85 3.08
N ILE A 334 18.33 12.29 2.67
CA ILE A 334 18.28 11.21 1.68
C ILE A 334 18.72 11.74 0.31
N LYS A 335 18.24 12.91 -0.11
CA LYS A 335 18.61 13.52 -1.38
C LYS A 335 20.09 13.87 -1.48
N ASP A 336 20.69 14.33 -0.39
CA ASP A 336 22.12 14.71 -0.30
C ASP A 336 23.02 13.48 -0.08
N SER A 337 22.44 12.26 0.11
CA SER A 337 23.21 11.04 0.36
C SER A 337 23.98 10.60 -0.87
N PHE A 338 25.15 9.98 -0.64
CA PHE A 338 26.04 9.48 -1.68
C PHE A 338 25.70 8.01 -2.03
N GLY A 339 25.66 7.69 -3.33
CA GLY A 339 25.50 6.31 -3.83
C GLY A 339 24.25 6.11 -4.68
N GLY A 340 24.40 5.68 -5.94
CA GLY A 340 23.34 5.67 -6.95
C GLY A 340 22.08 4.87 -6.59
N ALA A 341 22.19 3.59 -6.24
CA ALA A 341 21.01 2.74 -5.98
C ALA A 341 20.62 2.65 -4.50
N GLN A 342 21.51 3.01 -3.57
CA GLN A 342 21.23 3.00 -2.13
C GLN A 342 21.79 4.25 -1.45
N PRO A 343 20.97 5.01 -0.70
CA PRO A 343 21.42 6.15 0.07
C PRO A 343 22.51 5.73 1.06
N ASN A 344 23.60 6.49 1.13
CA ASN A 344 24.67 6.32 2.12
C ASN A 344 24.98 7.65 2.79
N ILE A 345 24.58 7.76 4.04
CA ILE A 345 24.80 8.90 4.91
C ILE A 345 26.01 8.57 5.78
N ASN A 346 26.98 9.46 5.88
CA ASN A 346 28.12 9.26 6.78
C ASN A 346 28.07 10.19 7.99
N GLN A 347 28.80 9.83 9.04
CA GLN A 347 28.84 10.62 10.28
C GLN A 347 29.37 12.04 10.07
N THR A 348 30.26 12.26 9.11
CA THR A 348 30.78 13.61 8.80
C THR A 348 29.68 14.49 8.24
N TYR A 349 28.86 13.98 7.33
CA TYR A 349 27.67 14.69 6.84
C TYR A 349 26.72 15.04 7.97
N ILE A 350 26.39 14.06 8.84
CA ILE A 350 25.51 14.27 10.00
C ILE A 350 26.06 15.38 10.93
N LYS A 351 27.35 15.33 11.27
CA LYS A 351 27.99 16.33 12.12
C LYS A 351 27.91 17.75 11.55
N ASN A 352 27.92 17.91 10.25
CA ASN A 352 27.89 19.20 9.57
C ASN A 352 26.49 19.77 9.38
N LEU A 353 25.42 19.01 9.66
CA LEU A 353 24.05 19.52 9.62
C LEU A 353 23.89 20.67 10.61
N GLN A 354 23.37 21.79 10.11
CA GLN A 354 23.09 22.98 10.91
C GLN A 354 21.69 22.90 11.51
N ILE A 355 21.59 23.10 12.82
CA ILE A 355 20.33 23.13 13.55
C ILE A 355 20.12 24.51 14.19
N PRO A 356 18.93 25.11 14.07
CA PRO A 356 18.55 26.28 14.84
C PRO A 356 18.20 25.81 16.27
N LEU A 357 19.12 25.98 17.21
CA LEU A 357 19.02 25.45 18.56
C LEU A 357 18.44 26.49 19.52
N PRO A 358 17.21 26.31 20.03
CA PRO A 358 16.62 27.14 21.06
C PRO A 358 17.12 26.79 22.46
N PRO A 359 16.84 27.65 23.47
CA PRO A 359 17.02 27.29 24.87
C PRO A 359 16.25 26.00 25.22
N ILE A 360 16.74 25.22 26.18
CA ILE A 360 16.22 23.88 26.51
C ILE A 360 14.71 23.88 26.81
N LYS A 361 14.19 24.90 27.51
CA LYS A 361 12.75 25.02 27.77
C LYS A 361 11.90 25.14 26.50
N GLU A 362 12.41 25.82 25.51
CA GLU A 362 11.71 25.99 24.23
C GLU A 362 11.82 24.71 23.38
N GLN A 363 12.97 24.00 23.44
CA GLN A 363 13.09 22.65 22.87
C GLN A 363 12.03 21.71 23.45
N GLU A 364 11.81 21.74 24.78
CA GLU A 364 10.79 20.96 25.48
C GLU A 364 9.38 21.30 24.99
N GLN A 365 9.05 22.58 24.85
CA GLN A 365 7.75 23.03 24.36
C GLN A 365 7.49 22.57 22.90
N ILE A 366 8.47 22.76 22.03
CA ILE A 366 8.37 22.35 20.62
C ILE A 366 8.21 20.81 20.54
N ALA A 367 9.05 20.07 21.25
CA ALA A 367 9.01 18.62 21.23
C ALA A 367 7.68 18.07 21.80
N SER A 368 7.18 18.66 22.90
CA SER A 368 5.90 18.26 23.51
C SER A 368 4.73 18.52 22.55
N HIS A 369 4.68 19.68 21.90
CA HIS A 369 3.64 20.01 20.94
C HIS A 369 3.66 19.05 19.71
N LEU A 370 4.85 18.75 19.20
CA LEU A 370 5.00 17.82 18.07
C LEU A 370 4.68 16.37 18.46
N ASP A 371 5.00 15.95 19.69
CA ASP A 371 4.64 14.65 20.25
C ASP A 371 3.11 14.48 20.34
N GLU A 372 2.43 15.48 20.88
CA GLU A 372 0.98 15.47 21.01
C GLU A 372 0.32 15.38 19.63
N LEU A 373 0.76 16.23 18.69
CA LEU A 373 0.26 16.22 17.31
C LEU A 373 0.54 14.88 16.62
N SER A 374 1.76 14.36 16.73
CA SER A 374 2.15 13.08 16.13
C SER A 374 1.32 11.93 16.68
N SER A 375 1.02 11.92 17.98
CA SER A 375 0.15 10.94 18.63
C SER A 375 -1.28 11.01 18.07
N HIS A 376 -1.85 12.21 17.97
CA HIS A 376 -3.18 12.41 17.42
C HIS A 376 -3.26 11.99 15.94
N VAL A 377 -2.28 12.39 15.13
CA VAL A 377 -2.20 11.99 13.72
C VAL A 377 -2.10 10.48 13.58
N LYS A 378 -1.26 9.82 14.38
CA LYS A 378 -1.13 8.35 14.37
C LYS A 378 -2.46 7.65 14.70
N ASN A 379 -3.15 8.10 15.75
CA ASN A 379 -4.42 7.53 16.17
C ASN A 379 -5.51 7.71 15.10
N LEU A 380 -5.60 8.91 14.50
CA LEU A 380 -6.55 9.19 13.42
C LEU A 380 -6.26 8.33 12.19
N LYS A 381 -5.00 8.17 11.80
CA LYS A 381 -4.62 7.29 10.68
C LYS A 381 -5.03 5.85 10.92
N GLN A 382 -4.79 5.31 12.11
CA GLN A 382 -5.22 3.96 12.46
C GLN A 382 -6.76 3.81 12.36
N ASN A 383 -7.51 4.79 12.87
CA ASN A 383 -8.96 4.80 12.81
C ASN A 383 -9.48 4.86 11.36
N TYR A 384 -8.91 5.72 10.51
CA TYR A 384 -9.32 5.84 9.12
C TYR A 384 -8.99 4.58 8.31
N GLN A 385 -7.82 3.97 8.53
CA GLN A 385 -7.46 2.70 7.91
C GLN A 385 -8.40 1.56 8.32
N ALA A 386 -8.80 1.51 9.59
CA ALA A 386 -9.80 0.55 10.08
C ALA A 386 -11.16 0.78 9.42
N GLN A 387 -11.64 2.03 9.36
CA GLN A 387 -12.91 2.37 8.70
C GLN A 387 -12.91 2.02 7.20
N ILE A 388 -11.81 2.27 6.49
CA ILE A 388 -11.68 1.86 5.07
C ILE A 388 -11.82 0.35 4.94
N LYS A 389 -11.17 -0.41 5.82
CA LYS A 389 -11.28 -1.88 5.83
C LYS A 389 -12.71 -2.34 6.11
N ASP A 390 -13.37 -1.77 7.12
CA ASP A 390 -14.75 -2.10 7.48
C ASP A 390 -15.73 -1.78 6.32
N LEU A 391 -15.54 -0.65 5.63
CA LEU A 391 -16.34 -0.29 4.46
C LEU A 391 -16.13 -1.26 3.29
N GLN A 392 -14.90 -1.73 3.08
CA GLN A 392 -14.59 -2.74 2.06
C GLN A 392 -15.24 -4.10 2.41
N GLU A 393 -15.20 -4.50 3.68
CA GLU A 393 -15.87 -5.71 4.16
C GLU A 393 -17.39 -5.60 4.06
N LEU A 394 -17.97 -4.44 4.41
CA LEU A 394 -19.39 -4.16 4.24
C LEU A 394 -19.80 -4.28 2.76
N LYS A 395 -19.02 -3.71 1.85
CA LYS A 395 -19.24 -3.81 0.40
C LYS A 395 -19.33 -5.27 -0.06
N ASN A 396 -18.45 -6.12 0.46
CA ASN A 396 -18.47 -7.56 0.15
C ASN A 396 -19.69 -8.25 0.79
N SER A 397 -20.01 -7.95 2.04
CA SER A 397 -21.13 -8.60 2.76
C SER A 397 -22.52 -8.25 2.23
N LEU A 398 -22.69 -7.07 1.60
CA LEU A 398 -23.95 -6.68 0.93
C LEU A 398 -24.31 -7.60 -0.23
N LEU A 399 -23.38 -8.41 -0.67
CA LEU A 399 -23.44 -9.26 -1.84
C LEU A 399 -23.58 -10.73 -1.48
N ASP A 400 -23.26 -11.10 -0.23
CA ASP A 400 -23.38 -12.46 0.31
C ASP A 400 -24.78 -12.77 0.86
N LYS A 401 -25.70 -11.79 0.94
CA LYS A 401 -27.08 -11.89 1.44
C LYS A 401 -28.09 -11.77 0.31
#